data_2374477a597fd43711837e7324c9e33e
#
_entry.id   2374477a597fd43711837e7324c9e33e
#
_cell.length_a   1.000
_cell.length_b   1.000
_cell.length_c   1.000
_cell.angle_alpha   90.00
_cell.angle_beta   90.00
_cell.angle_gamma   90.00
#
_symmetry.space_group_name_H-M   'P 1'
#
loop_
_entity.id
_entity.type
_entity.pdbx_description
1 polymer ?
#
loop_
_entity_poly.entity_id
_entity_poly.type
_entity_poly.pdbx_seq_one_letter_code
_entity_poly.pdbx_strand_id
1 'polypeptide(L)'
;MKKPRTIRGVAGLLIALAIAVALTLPAHSGTQGAPAPQSPQSSTDQNFQALARLDKNLDRLSPKARERVERLLSAGGAHVVTVASKRAELAEAARRVRAQQAGAGTRAVPAEPLPAGEGSDPFALEDFASRLSGHVQSETTVAWCGPNAVIGFNDSGSFVATSFLGASPSGSLSFNGWSYSRDAGASFTDGGPLTADPVPPGVAFFNLFGDPVAGCTSRRHFYYSSLAEQVGSDLTTVTSGIAVSRSVNGGRSWNDTVLAVSKGIEQHFLDKEWMSVEPGPTGARDDDVLHVTYTDFDFSGFEGAGPCPNDARAAIEYVKSEDGGATWTAPLVMDEVCGLDGFVQGSQVEHGLADDVYVAWERYSTDGASRDIRIRRSTDLGASFGPPTTVAPLAGVGDGFALQGNFRSGPDLQGLAVDRTTGSRRGRVYLSWQDGSRRTQPDPLGFCQGEARYCFGDAMFSRSADAGATWSTPVRINNDDPARGIDQFHNALDVDRSGNLWSVFYDRRRDPRNFLIDAFLARSTNGGRTWSNTRLTRQRFAPVHFTDLVVNPVYMSDYNGVAADTTGSRAGVIAAWGDNSRGDPNVLYARR
;
A
#
# COMPACT_ATOMS: atom_id res chain seq x y z
N MET A 1 31.28 22.66 -26.18
CA MET A 1 30.32 21.55 -26.18
C MET A 1 30.81 20.47 -25.22
N LYS A 2 30.28 20.46 -23.99
CA LYS A 2 30.58 19.41 -22.99
C LYS A 2 29.49 18.34 -23.13
N LYS A 3 29.89 17.09 -23.37
CA LYS A 3 28.99 15.95 -23.43
C LYS A 3 28.25 15.79 -22.09
N PRO A 4 26.94 15.53 -22.08
CA PRO A 4 26.21 15.22 -20.86
C PRO A 4 26.72 13.88 -20.31
N ARG A 5 27.00 13.84 -19.00
CA ARG A 5 27.33 12.61 -18.28
C ARG A 5 26.03 11.91 -17.89
N THR A 6 25.91 10.69 -18.32
CA THR A 6 24.80 9.78 -18.10
C THR A 6 24.46 9.60 -16.61
N ILE A 7 23.21 9.86 -16.24
CA ILE A 7 22.61 9.53 -14.94
C ILE A 7 22.10 8.08 -15.05
N ARG A 8 23.00 7.12 -15.07
CA ARG A 8 22.64 5.70 -14.96
C ARG A 8 22.65 5.33 -13.48
N GLY A 9 21.51 4.95 -12.92
CA GLY A 9 21.53 4.27 -11.66
C GLY A 9 20.61 4.71 -10.52
N VAL A 10 19.61 5.59 -10.72
CA VAL A 10 18.78 6.08 -9.60
C VAL A 10 17.68 5.11 -9.20
N ALA A 11 17.01 4.48 -10.14
CA ALA A 11 15.94 3.52 -9.87
C ALA A 11 16.44 2.12 -9.47
N GLY A 12 17.47 1.60 -10.15
CA GLY A 12 18.09 0.30 -9.82
C GLY A 12 18.78 0.25 -8.45
N LEU A 13 18.98 1.42 -7.83
CA LEU A 13 19.73 1.55 -6.60
C LEU A 13 18.92 1.22 -5.33
N LEU A 14 17.63 1.49 -5.32
CA LEU A 14 16.78 1.29 -4.14
C LEU A 14 16.40 -0.18 -3.92
N ILE A 15 16.28 -0.93 -5.00
CA ILE A 15 15.95 -2.37 -4.97
C ILE A 15 17.22 -3.21 -4.77
N ALA A 16 18.36 -2.79 -5.34
CA ALA A 16 19.65 -3.46 -5.15
C ALA A 16 20.15 -3.43 -3.68
N LEU A 17 19.64 -2.53 -2.84
CA LEU A 17 20.03 -2.47 -1.42
C LEU A 17 19.41 -3.61 -0.60
N ALA A 18 18.21 -4.06 -0.95
CA ALA A 18 17.59 -5.25 -0.35
C ALA A 18 18.37 -6.52 -0.68
N ILE A 19 18.93 -6.61 -1.90
CA ILE A 19 19.76 -7.73 -2.36
C ILE A 19 21.16 -7.72 -1.72
N ALA A 20 21.75 -6.52 -1.47
CA ALA A 20 23.10 -6.39 -0.93
C ALA A 20 23.22 -6.88 0.52
N VAL A 21 22.18 -6.78 1.33
CA VAL A 21 22.15 -7.29 2.72
C VAL A 21 22.16 -8.83 2.75
N ALA A 22 21.58 -9.49 1.76
CA ALA A 22 21.51 -10.95 1.68
C ALA A 22 22.83 -11.61 1.25
N LEU A 23 23.76 -10.85 0.62
CA LEU A 23 25.00 -11.41 0.03
C LEU A 23 26.27 -11.24 0.89
N THR A 24 26.19 -10.65 2.10
CA THR A 24 27.39 -10.26 2.89
C THR A 24 27.72 -11.13 4.10
N LEU A 25 27.13 -12.29 4.28
CA LEU A 25 27.58 -13.20 5.33
C LEU A 25 28.51 -14.29 4.78
N PRO A 26 29.74 -14.46 5.33
CA PRO A 26 30.70 -15.43 4.83
C PRO A 26 30.28 -16.85 5.21
N ALA A 27 30.18 -17.71 4.22
CA ALA A 27 30.11 -19.16 4.44
C ALA A 27 31.49 -19.65 4.97
N HIS A 28 31.52 -20.12 6.20
CA HIS A 28 32.70 -20.81 6.73
C HIS A 28 32.77 -22.22 6.15
N SER A 29 33.67 -22.43 5.20
CA SER A 29 34.25 -23.75 4.98
C SER A 29 35.73 -23.59 4.58
N GLY A 30 36.60 -24.06 5.45
CA GLY A 30 38.04 -24.03 5.21
C GLY A 30 38.48 -25.01 4.15
N THR A 31 39.32 -24.56 3.24
CA THR A 31 40.47 -25.32 2.69
C THR A 31 41.44 -24.29 2.08
N GLN A 32 42.74 -24.45 2.42
CA GLN A 32 43.83 -23.64 1.88
C GLN A 32 44.14 -24.07 0.44
N GLY A 33 44.42 -23.08 -0.43
CA GLY A 33 45.12 -23.35 -1.66
C GLY A 33 44.93 -22.35 -2.80
N ALA A 34 46.04 -21.65 -3.15
CA ALA A 34 46.36 -20.84 -4.32
C ALA A 34 45.85 -19.39 -4.39
N PRO A 35 46.68 -18.42 -4.89
CA PRO A 35 46.30 -17.03 -4.98
C PRO A 35 45.22 -16.82 -6.02
N ALA A 36 44.08 -16.27 -5.60
CA ALA A 36 42.95 -15.95 -6.44
C ALA A 36 43.24 -14.69 -7.29
N PRO A 37 42.71 -14.61 -8.52
CA PRO A 37 42.68 -13.38 -9.29
C PRO A 37 41.86 -12.33 -8.52
N GLN A 38 42.25 -11.07 -8.64
CA GLN A 38 41.55 -9.94 -8.00
C GLN A 38 40.04 -10.02 -8.34
N SER A 39 39.23 -10.21 -7.31
CA SER A 39 37.78 -10.25 -7.43
C SER A 39 37.28 -8.90 -7.98
N PRO A 40 36.30 -8.88 -8.91
CA PRO A 40 35.59 -7.65 -9.24
C PRO A 40 35.04 -7.04 -7.94
N GLN A 41 35.15 -5.72 -7.80
CA GLN A 41 34.56 -4.98 -6.68
C GLN A 41 33.14 -5.49 -6.45
N SER A 42 32.80 -5.85 -5.23
CA SER A 42 31.51 -6.44 -4.91
C SER A 42 30.39 -5.47 -5.36
N SER A 43 29.28 -6.03 -5.83
CA SER A 43 28.09 -5.24 -6.19
C SER A 43 27.66 -4.29 -5.06
N THR A 44 27.92 -4.68 -3.83
CA THR A 44 27.73 -3.88 -2.61
C THR A 44 28.56 -2.60 -2.61
N ASP A 45 29.87 -2.65 -3.02
CA ASP A 45 30.71 -1.46 -3.09
C ASP A 45 30.31 -0.51 -4.22
N GLN A 46 29.83 -1.07 -5.34
CA GLN A 46 29.30 -0.26 -6.44
C GLN A 46 27.98 0.42 -6.06
N ASN A 47 27.12 -0.24 -5.32
CA ASN A 47 25.87 0.29 -4.82
C ASN A 47 26.09 1.37 -3.74
N PHE A 48 27.03 1.18 -2.81
CA PHE A 48 27.45 2.21 -1.85
C PHE A 48 28.04 3.45 -2.54
N GLN A 49 28.84 3.25 -3.58
CA GLN A 49 29.40 4.37 -4.35
C GLN A 49 28.33 5.11 -5.16
N ALA A 50 27.33 4.40 -5.67
CA ALA A 50 26.23 4.99 -6.41
C ALA A 50 25.31 5.79 -5.46
N LEU A 51 25.02 5.27 -4.25
CA LEU A 51 24.30 5.99 -3.19
C LEU A 51 25.02 7.28 -2.74
N ALA A 52 26.34 7.20 -2.53
CA ALA A 52 27.14 8.35 -2.21
C ALA A 52 27.20 9.40 -3.35
N ARG A 53 27.03 8.96 -4.61
CA ARG A 53 26.91 9.85 -5.77
C ARG A 53 25.54 10.49 -5.89
N LEU A 54 24.48 9.76 -5.52
CA LEU A 54 23.12 10.28 -5.47
C LEU A 54 23.01 11.37 -4.40
N ASP A 55 23.54 11.13 -3.21
CA ASP A 55 23.58 12.07 -2.10
C ASP A 55 24.30 13.39 -2.50
N LYS A 56 25.41 13.27 -3.22
CA LYS A 56 26.13 14.43 -3.78
C LYS A 56 25.37 15.15 -4.90
N ASN A 57 24.45 14.48 -5.58
CA ASN A 57 23.67 15.08 -6.65
C ASN A 57 22.34 15.67 -6.13
N LEU A 58 21.79 15.12 -5.05
CA LEU A 58 20.64 15.73 -4.35
C LEU A 58 20.98 17.13 -3.85
N ASP A 59 22.22 17.38 -3.41
CA ASP A 59 22.69 18.69 -3.01
C ASP A 59 22.77 19.73 -4.15
N ARG A 60 22.71 19.30 -5.41
CA ARG A 60 22.70 20.16 -6.60
C ARG A 60 21.29 20.49 -7.10
N LEU A 61 20.29 19.82 -6.56
CA LEU A 61 18.90 20.13 -6.85
C LEU A 61 18.46 21.37 -6.07
N SER A 62 17.50 22.11 -6.62
CA SER A 62 16.85 23.15 -5.83
C SER A 62 16.18 22.52 -4.60
N PRO A 63 16.04 23.24 -3.47
CA PRO A 63 15.39 22.69 -2.27
C PRO A 63 14.03 22.05 -2.55
N LYS A 64 13.25 22.63 -3.46
CA LYS A 64 11.93 22.15 -3.86
C LYS A 64 12.00 20.88 -4.74
N ALA A 65 12.98 20.78 -5.63
CA ALA A 65 13.21 19.59 -6.45
C ALA A 65 13.77 18.42 -5.59
N ARG A 66 14.65 18.73 -4.65
CA ARG A 66 15.19 17.77 -3.69
C ARG A 66 14.08 17.18 -2.83
N GLU A 67 13.26 18.02 -2.21
CA GLU A 67 12.12 17.60 -1.40
C GLU A 67 11.18 16.67 -2.17
N ARG A 68 10.96 16.91 -3.46
CA ARG A 68 10.09 16.07 -4.30
C ARG A 68 10.69 14.74 -4.72
N VAL A 69 11.97 14.72 -5.07
CA VAL A 69 12.69 13.45 -5.30
C VAL A 69 12.67 12.62 -4.02
N GLU A 70 12.87 13.25 -2.86
CA GLU A 70 12.77 12.58 -1.56
C GLU A 70 11.34 12.08 -1.28
N ARG A 71 10.29 12.81 -1.69
CA ARG A 71 8.89 12.34 -1.60
C ARG A 71 8.60 11.18 -2.54
N LEU A 72 9.04 11.24 -3.79
CA LEU A 72 8.89 10.14 -4.76
C LEU A 72 9.61 8.89 -4.27
N LEU A 73 10.82 9.04 -3.76
CA LEU A 73 11.59 7.94 -3.17
C LEU A 73 10.97 7.42 -1.86
N SER A 74 10.20 8.22 -1.14
CA SER A 74 9.49 7.82 0.09
C SER A 74 8.06 7.33 -0.15
N ALA A 75 7.49 7.56 -1.33
CA ALA A 75 6.17 7.04 -1.71
C ALA A 75 6.21 5.58 -2.19
N GLY A 76 7.39 5.08 -2.57
CA GLY A 76 7.55 3.69 -3.02
C GLY A 76 7.36 2.69 -1.88
N GLY A 77 6.66 1.58 -2.17
CA GLY A 77 6.39 0.46 -1.26
C GLY A 77 7.61 -0.01 -0.48
N ALA A 78 7.69 -1.11 0.13
CA ALA A 78 8.73 -1.60 1.05
C ALA A 78 9.96 -0.67 1.21
N HIS A 79 9.83 0.34 2.07
CA HIS A 79 10.80 1.44 2.20
C HIS A 79 12.10 0.98 2.86
N VAL A 80 12.96 0.38 2.10
CA VAL A 80 14.36 0.22 2.50
C VAL A 80 15.00 1.61 2.43
N VAL A 81 14.99 2.33 3.55
CA VAL A 81 15.63 3.64 3.66
C VAL A 81 17.13 3.48 3.49
N THR A 82 17.69 4.32 2.66
CA THR A 82 19.14 4.55 2.63
C THR A 82 19.58 5.15 3.96
N VAL A 83 19.93 4.28 4.90
CA VAL A 83 20.22 4.59 6.30
C VAL A 83 21.41 5.57 6.45
N ALA A 84 22.24 5.73 5.42
CA ALA A 84 23.47 6.50 5.56
C ALA A 84 23.26 8.04 5.52
N SER A 85 22.39 8.54 4.64
CA SER A 85 22.23 10.00 4.46
C SER A 85 21.25 10.66 5.42
N LYS A 86 20.28 9.91 5.95
CA LYS A 86 19.24 10.42 6.88
C LYS A 86 19.40 9.96 8.33
N ARG A 87 20.52 9.34 8.68
CA ARG A 87 20.75 8.79 10.02
C ARG A 87 20.55 9.82 11.15
N ALA A 88 20.94 11.07 10.94
CA ALA A 88 20.77 12.13 11.92
C ALA A 88 19.30 12.58 12.04
N GLU A 89 18.58 12.74 10.93
CA GLU A 89 17.16 13.13 10.90
C GLU A 89 16.27 12.02 11.46
N LEU A 90 16.52 10.78 11.07
CA LEU A 90 15.82 9.61 11.60
C LEU A 90 16.08 9.40 13.08
N ALA A 91 17.31 9.62 13.55
CA ALA A 91 17.64 9.55 14.97
C ALA A 91 16.97 10.69 15.77
N GLU A 92 16.80 11.88 15.17
CA GLU A 92 16.10 12.99 15.79
C GLU A 92 14.58 12.74 15.80
N ALA A 93 14.01 12.27 14.69
CA ALA A 93 12.61 11.85 14.64
C ALA A 93 12.32 10.75 15.67
N ALA A 94 13.19 9.74 15.74
CA ALA A 94 13.10 8.68 16.73
C ALA A 94 13.18 9.21 18.17
N ARG A 95 14.05 10.19 18.46
CA ARG A 95 14.11 10.85 19.79
C ARG A 95 12.82 11.58 20.11
N ARG A 96 12.24 12.33 19.14
CA ARG A 96 10.98 13.07 19.33
C ARG A 96 9.82 12.14 19.63
N VAL A 97 9.67 11.05 18.86
CA VAL A 97 8.60 10.06 19.09
C VAL A 97 8.78 9.37 20.45
N ARG A 98 10.02 8.97 20.82
CA ARG A 98 10.29 8.41 22.16
C ARG A 98 9.96 9.41 23.27
N ALA A 99 10.26 10.68 23.10
CA ALA A 99 9.92 11.71 24.07
C ALA A 99 8.39 11.90 24.18
N GLN A 100 7.68 11.85 23.05
CA GLN A 100 6.22 11.90 23.02
C GLN A 100 5.61 10.64 23.64
N GLN A 101 6.15 9.45 23.36
CA GLN A 101 5.74 8.20 24.00
C GLN A 101 5.96 8.23 25.52
N ALA A 102 7.12 8.71 25.97
CA ALA A 102 7.42 8.90 27.39
C ALA A 102 6.50 9.92 28.06
N GLY A 103 6.21 11.03 27.37
CA GLY A 103 5.24 12.05 27.82
C GLY A 103 3.78 11.56 27.77
N ALA A 104 3.48 10.59 26.88
CA ALA A 104 2.17 9.97 26.79
C ALA A 104 1.87 9.03 27.98
N GLY A 105 2.89 8.73 28.77
CA GLY A 105 2.80 7.79 29.88
C GLY A 105 2.64 6.37 29.37
N THR A 106 3.69 5.57 29.51
CA THR A 106 3.68 4.11 29.28
C THR A 106 2.80 3.35 30.29
N ARG A 107 1.92 4.05 30.99
CA ARG A 107 0.90 3.40 31.79
C ARG A 107 0.03 2.64 30.81
N ALA A 108 0.13 1.33 30.79
CA ALA A 108 -0.88 0.48 30.19
C ALA A 108 -2.24 1.01 30.63
N VAL A 109 -2.94 1.68 29.73
CA VAL A 109 -4.31 2.11 30.01
C VAL A 109 -5.08 0.81 30.13
N PRO A 110 -5.77 0.55 31.26
CA PRO A 110 -6.57 -0.66 31.38
C PRO A 110 -7.45 -0.79 30.15
N ALA A 111 -7.47 -1.96 29.52
CA ALA A 111 -8.34 -2.22 28.38
C ALA A 111 -9.77 -1.92 28.82
N GLU A 112 -10.41 -0.93 28.21
CA GLU A 112 -11.84 -0.75 28.44
C GLU A 112 -12.58 -1.92 27.78
N PRO A 113 -13.50 -2.58 28.50
CA PRO A 113 -14.30 -3.63 27.90
C PRO A 113 -15.09 -3.06 26.71
N LEU A 114 -15.16 -3.81 25.61
CA LEU A 114 -16.11 -3.52 24.54
C LEU A 114 -17.52 -3.56 25.11
N PRO A 115 -18.46 -2.72 24.61
CA PRO A 115 -19.84 -2.78 25.03
C PRO A 115 -20.39 -4.21 24.88
N ALA A 116 -21.06 -4.70 25.90
CA ALA A 116 -21.64 -6.04 25.90
C ALA A 116 -22.65 -6.16 24.74
N GLY A 117 -22.43 -7.12 23.82
CA GLY A 117 -23.31 -7.39 22.68
C GLY A 117 -22.80 -6.95 21.31
N GLU A 118 -21.66 -6.26 21.21
CA GLU A 118 -21.09 -5.83 19.93
C GLU A 118 -19.99 -6.76 19.42
N GLY A 119 -20.37 -7.92 18.90
CA GLY A 119 -19.55 -8.76 18.02
C GLY A 119 -18.21 -9.25 18.57
N SER A 120 -17.42 -9.87 17.72
CA SER A 120 -16.14 -10.48 18.06
C SER A 120 -15.08 -9.46 18.51
N ASP A 121 -14.29 -9.85 19.50
CA ASP A 121 -13.07 -9.13 19.87
C ASP A 121 -12.07 -9.12 18.71
N PRO A 122 -11.23 -8.07 18.58
CA PRO A 122 -10.10 -8.12 17.68
C PRO A 122 -9.10 -9.18 18.14
N PHE A 123 -8.52 -9.92 17.18
CA PHE A 123 -7.50 -10.93 17.42
C PHE A 123 -6.23 -10.55 16.65
N ALA A 124 -5.07 -10.79 17.26
CA ALA A 124 -3.81 -10.67 16.55
C ALA A 124 -3.67 -11.78 15.52
N LEU A 125 -3.23 -11.39 14.33
CA LEU A 125 -2.71 -12.29 13.32
C LEU A 125 -1.19 -12.28 13.47
N GLU A 126 -0.63 -13.35 14.01
CA GLU A 126 0.81 -13.48 14.20
C GLU A 126 1.32 -14.54 13.24
N ASP A 127 2.24 -14.17 12.37
CA ASP A 127 2.97 -15.13 11.57
C ASP A 127 4.16 -15.72 12.33
N PHE A 128 4.79 -16.73 11.75
CA PHE A 128 5.93 -17.39 12.39
C PHE A 128 7.12 -16.44 12.58
N ALA A 129 7.34 -15.52 11.67
CA ALA A 129 8.47 -14.59 11.70
C ALA A 129 8.24 -13.44 12.67
N SER A 130 7.01 -12.99 12.87
CA SER A 130 6.68 -11.91 13.83
C SER A 130 6.98 -12.28 15.28
N ARG A 131 7.02 -13.57 15.59
CA ARG A 131 7.46 -14.07 16.92
C ARG A 131 8.94 -13.82 17.22
N LEU A 132 9.73 -13.47 16.20
CA LEU A 132 11.13 -13.07 16.34
C LEU A 132 11.27 -11.59 16.71
N SER A 133 10.42 -11.00 17.44
CA SER A 133 10.32 -9.63 17.94
C SER A 133 10.96 -8.51 17.09
N GLY A 134 10.30 -7.41 16.90
CA GLY A 134 10.81 -6.25 16.17
C GLY A 134 10.56 -6.26 14.68
N HIS A 135 9.68 -7.12 14.18
CA HIS A 135 9.24 -7.15 12.79
C HIS A 135 7.93 -6.41 12.61
N VAL A 136 7.84 -5.61 11.54
CA VAL A 136 6.66 -4.81 11.20
C VAL A 136 5.76 -5.58 10.25
N GLN A 137 4.47 -5.64 10.62
CA GLN A 137 3.38 -6.03 9.73
C GLN A 137 2.47 -4.82 9.48
N SER A 138 2.15 -4.52 8.22
CA SER A 138 1.44 -3.30 7.83
C SER A 138 0.69 -3.49 6.50
N GLU A 139 0.02 -2.45 6.04
CA GLU A 139 -0.66 -2.41 4.73
C GLU A 139 -1.54 -3.61 4.49
N THR A 140 -2.57 -3.72 5.33
CA THR A 140 -3.43 -4.88 5.31
C THR A 140 -4.44 -4.84 4.17
N THR A 141 -4.67 -5.99 3.56
CA THR A 141 -5.74 -6.23 2.59
C THR A 141 -6.61 -7.39 3.03
N VAL A 142 -7.87 -7.42 2.59
CA VAL A 142 -8.80 -8.51 2.93
C VAL A 142 -9.54 -8.96 1.67
N ALA A 143 -9.66 -10.27 1.48
CA ALA A 143 -10.59 -10.89 0.55
C ALA A 143 -11.48 -11.88 1.26
N TRP A 144 -12.80 -11.86 1.00
CA TRP A 144 -13.75 -12.76 1.66
C TRP A 144 -14.75 -13.36 0.68
N CYS A 145 -14.71 -14.69 0.52
CA CYS A 145 -15.60 -15.47 -0.36
C CYS A 145 -16.21 -16.66 0.39
N GLY A 146 -17.39 -16.49 0.96
CA GLY A 146 -18.13 -17.54 1.67
C GLY A 146 -17.43 -18.00 2.96
N PRO A 147 -17.04 -19.29 3.08
CA PRO A 147 -16.32 -19.76 4.26
C PRO A 147 -14.84 -19.37 4.29
N ASN A 148 -14.27 -18.98 3.15
CA ASN A 148 -12.85 -18.69 3.02
C ASN A 148 -12.60 -17.18 3.00
N ALA A 149 -11.59 -16.73 3.72
CA ALA A 149 -11.09 -15.38 3.69
C ALA A 149 -9.57 -15.38 3.72
N VAL A 150 -8.95 -14.34 3.17
CA VAL A 150 -7.52 -14.09 3.20
C VAL A 150 -7.30 -12.68 3.72
N ILE A 151 -6.31 -12.53 4.60
CA ILE A 151 -5.72 -11.24 4.95
C ILE A 151 -4.28 -11.28 4.45
N GLY A 152 -3.92 -10.34 3.59
CA GLY A 152 -2.56 -10.09 3.15
C GLY A 152 -1.99 -8.89 3.87
N PHE A 153 -0.67 -8.81 3.99
CA PHE A 153 0.01 -7.71 4.66
C PHE A 153 1.49 -7.63 4.27
N ASN A 154 2.05 -6.43 4.36
CA ASN A 154 3.50 -6.27 4.37
C ASN A 154 4.06 -6.91 5.62
N ASP A 155 5.17 -7.63 5.47
CA ASP A 155 5.79 -8.37 6.57
C ASP A 155 7.31 -8.41 6.45
N SER A 156 7.99 -7.61 7.27
CA SER A 156 9.45 -7.64 7.35
C SER A 156 10.00 -8.95 7.92
N GLY A 157 9.19 -9.69 8.67
CA GLY A 157 9.52 -11.04 9.12
C GLY A 157 9.60 -12.03 7.96
N SER A 158 8.74 -11.92 6.97
CA SER A 158 8.81 -12.70 5.72
C SER A 158 10.10 -12.41 4.96
N PHE A 159 10.56 -11.15 4.92
CA PHE A 159 11.87 -10.82 4.35
C PHE A 159 13.02 -11.51 5.08
N VAL A 160 13.01 -11.50 6.41
CA VAL A 160 14.01 -12.23 7.22
C VAL A 160 13.94 -13.74 6.95
N ALA A 161 12.74 -14.31 6.90
CA ALA A 161 12.54 -15.74 6.68
C ALA A 161 13.06 -16.18 5.29
N THR A 162 12.78 -15.43 4.24
CA THR A 162 13.23 -15.73 2.88
C THR A 162 14.72 -15.47 2.69
N SER A 163 15.27 -14.38 3.31
CA SER A 163 16.69 -14.02 3.17
C SER A 163 17.62 -14.94 3.94
N PHE A 164 17.24 -15.35 5.16
CA PHE A 164 18.19 -15.97 6.10
C PHE A 164 17.77 -17.36 6.59
N LEU A 165 16.47 -17.70 6.52
CA LEU A 165 15.97 -18.96 7.07
C LEU A 165 15.60 -19.99 5.99
N GLY A 166 15.82 -19.67 4.70
CA GLY A 166 15.57 -20.58 3.59
C GLY A 166 14.09 -20.85 3.31
N ALA A 167 13.21 -19.90 3.64
CA ALA A 167 11.77 -20.05 3.40
C ALA A 167 11.38 -19.99 1.92
N SER A 168 12.28 -19.55 1.03
CA SER A 168 12.11 -19.59 -0.42
C SER A 168 13.12 -20.59 -1.03
N PRO A 169 12.66 -21.67 -1.68
CA PRO A 169 13.53 -22.64 -2.34
C PRO A 169 14.37 -22.06 -3.48
N SER A 170 13.89 -21.06 -4.20
CA SER A 170 14.64 -20.35 -5.25
C SER A 170 15.62 -19.32 -4.71
N GLY A 171 15.52 -18.94 -3.42
CA GLY A 171 16.23 -17.81 -2.84
C GLY A 171 15.61 -16.45 -3.16
N SER A 172 14.40 -16.42 -3.74
CA SER A 172 13.65 -15.19 -3.97
C SER A 172 13.22 -14.56 -2.63
N LEU A 173 13.24 -13.23 -2.57
CA LEU A 173 12.89 -12.48 -1.37
C LEU A 173 11.38 -12.18 -1.32
N SER A 174 10.85 -12.04 -0.13
CA SER A 174 9.46 -11.61 0.04
C SER A 174 9.26 -10.71 1.25
N PHE A 175 8.55 -9.60 1.05
CA PHE A 175 7.98 -8.75 2.08
C PHE A 175 6.49 -9.01 2.31
N ASN A 176 5.93 -10.06 1.71
CA ASN A 176 4.51 -10.37 1.79
C ASN A 176 4.25 -11.53 2.72
N GLY A 177 3.34 -11.30 3.67
CA GLY A 177 2.75 -12.33 4.50
C GLY A 177 1.27 -12.50 4.18
N TRP A 178 0.70 -13.63 4.55
CA TRP A 178 -0.74 -13.82 4.49
C TRP A 178 -1.25 -14.73 5.60
N SER A 179 -2.51 -14.56 5.95
CA SER A 179 -3.27 -15.48 6.79
C SER A 179 -4.56 -15.87 6.09
N TYR A 180 -5.06 -17.06 6.33
CA TYR A 180 -6.29 -17.55 5.73
C TYR A 180 -7.27 -18.11 6.75
N SER A 181 -8.56 -17.94 6.47
CA SER A 181 -9.67 -18.47 7.24
C SER A 181 -10.46 -19.49 6.41
N ARG A 182 -11.08 -20.47 7.09
CA ARG A 182 -12.00 -21.46 6.54
C ARG A 182 -13.38 -21.45 7.19
N ASP A 183 -13.56 -20.57 8.15
CA ASP A 183 -14.75 -20.45 9.00
C ASP A 183 -15.37 -19.04 8.88
N ALA A 184 -15.21 -18.45 7.69
CA ALA A 184 -15.75 -17.13 7.37
C ALA A 184 -15.17 -16.02 8.25
N GLY A 185 -13.88 -16.07 8.58
CA GLY A 185 -13.20 -15.05 9.36
C GLY A 185 -13.41 -15.17 10.86
N ALA A 186 -13.91 -16.31 11.37
CA ALA A 186 -14.00 -16.53 12.81
C ALA A 186 -12.61 -16.84 13.40
N SER A 187 -11.75 -17.51 12.63
CA SER A 187 -10.34 -17.71 12.95
C SER A 187 -9.46 -17.64 11.72
N PHE A 188 -8.19 -17.33 11.91
CA PHE A 188 -7.19 -17.30 10.85
C PHE A 188 -6.01 -18.19 11.18
N THR A 189 -5.46 -18.80 10.13
CA THR A 189 -4.21 -19.56 10.18
C THR A 189 -3.15 -18.76 9.43
N ASP A 190 -2.00 -18.59 10.06
CA ASP A 190 -0.84 -17.98 9.43
C ASP A 190 -0.33 -18.84 8.27
N GLY A 191 -0.16 -18.22 7.12
CA GLY A 191 0.36 -18.84 5.90
C GLY A 191 1.88 -18.70 5.75
N GLY A 192 2.51 -17.83 6.53
CA GLY A 192 3.93 -17.48 6.41
C GLY A 192 4.25 -16.55 5.25
N PRO A 193 5.50 -16.56 4.75
CA PRO A 193 5.90 -15.75 3.61
C PRO A 193 5.21 -16.17 2.32
N LEU A 194 4.61 -15.21 1.60
CA LEU A 194 4.17 -15.45 0.23
C LEU A 194 5.39 -15.38 -0.69
N THR A 195 5.71 -16.46 -1.39
CA THR A 195 6.82 -16.51 -2.35
C THR A 195 6.33 -16.78 -3.77
N ALA A 196 7.09 -16.36 -4.76
CA ALA A 196 6.82 -16.65 -6.16
C ALA A 196 7.48 -17.97 -6.63
N ASP A 197 7.57 -18.96 -5.74
CA ASP A 197 8.11 -20.26 -6.05
C ASP A 197 7.05 -21.22 -6.65
N PRO A 198 7.41 -22.01 -7.69
CA PRO A 198 8.67 -22.00 -8.42
C PRO A 198 8.80 -20.80 -9.37
N VAL A 199 10.01 -20.27 -9.52
CA VAL A 199 10.26 -19.18 -10.47
C VAL A 199 10.12 -19.66 -11.92
N PRO A 200 9.67 -18.79 -12.85
CA PRO A 200 9.55 -19.11 -14.26
C PRO A 200 10.89 -19.44 -14.93
N PRO A 201 10.90 -20.21 -16.02
CA PRO A 201 12.11 -20.41 -16.82
C PRO A 201 12.74 -19.09 -17.28
N GLY A 202 14.05 -18.97 -17.18
CA GLY A 202 14.79 -17.76 -17.55
C GLY A 202 14.84 -16.68 -16.46
N VAL A 203 14.25 -16.93 -15.31
CA VAL A 203 14.28 -16.06 -14.12
C VAL A 203 15.18 -16.71 -13.06
N ALA A 204 16.11 -15.92 -12.50
CA ALA A 204 16.94 -16.34 -11.37
C ALA A 204 16.22 -16.11 -10.04
N PHE A 205 15.64 -14.90 -9.87
CA PHE A 205 14.89 -14.52 -8.68
C PHE A 205 13.61 -13.81 -9.07
N PHE A 206 12.54 -14.09 -8.35
CA PHE A 206 11.26 -13.40 -8.46
C PHE A 206 10.85 -12.88 -7.07
N ASN A 207 11.30 -11.68 -6.77
CA ASN A 207 11.11 -11.05 -5.49
C ASN A 207 9.73 -10.37 -5.39
N LEU A 208 9.12 -10.38 -4.20
CA LEU A 208 7.84 -9.73 -3.90
C LEU A 208 8.07 -8.67 -2.80
N PHE A 209 7.67 -7.42 -3.06
CA PHE A 209 8.09 -6.28 -2.24
C PHE A 209 6.95 -5.51 -1.55
N GLY A 210 5.85 -6.16 -1.26
CA GLY A 210 4.79 -5.56 -0.46
C GLY A 210 3.67 -4.93 -1.28
N ASP A 211 2.96 -3.99 -0.70
CA ASP A 211 1.75 -3.32 -1.18
C ASP A 211 0.62 -4.30 -1.56
N PRO A 212 0.28 -5.27 -0.69
CA PRO A 212 -0.59 -6.35 -1.09
C PRO A 212 -2.02 -5.91 -1.35
N VAL A 213 -2.64 -6.46 -2.41
CA VAL A 213 -4.09 -6.39 -2.60
C VAL A 213 -4.63 -7.79 -2.87
N ALA A 214 -5.55 -8.24 -2.02
CA ALA A 214 -6.20 -9.54 -2.16
C ALA A 214 -7.61 -9.40 -2.75
N GLY A 215 -7.98 -10.34 -3.61
CA GLY A 215 -9.32 -10.45 -4.17
C GLY A 215 -9.76 -11.90 -4.31
N CYS A 216 -11.06 -12.15 -4.44
CA CYS A 216 -11.58 -13.49 -4.73
C CYS A 216 -12.85 -13.43 -5.57
N THR A 217 -13.01 -14.40 -6.48
CA THR A 217 -14.19 -14.57 -7.33
C THR A 217 -15.09 -15.69 -6.84
N SER A 218 -14.54 -16.65 -6.11
CA SER A 218 -15.26 -17.81 -5.57
C SER A 218 -14.65 -18.30 -4.26
N ARG A 219 -15.28 -19.30 -3.64
CA ARG A 219 -14.71 -19.96 -2.45
C ARG A 219 -13.35 -20.61 -2.70
N ARG A 220 -12.94 -20.80 -3.95
CA ARG A 220 -11.68 -21.47 -4.31
C ARG A 220 -10.67 -20.54 -4.94
N HIS A 221 -11.13 -19.56 -5.73
CA HIS A 221 -10.27 -18.72 -6.53
C HIS A 221 -9.98 -17.44 -5.78
N PHE A 222 -8.73 -17.29 -5.38
CA PHE A 222 -8.18 -16.13 -4.71
C PHE A 222 -6.98 -15.62 -5.49
N TYR A 223 -6.80 -14.31 -5.46
CA TYR A 223 -5.76 -13.57 -6.13
C TYR A 223 -5.08 -12.64 -5.14
N TYR A 224 -3.78 -12.44 -5.30
CA TYR A 224 -2.97 -11.60 -4.44
C TYR A 224 -1.99 -10.84 -5.31
N SER A 225 -2.15 -9.52 -5.47
CA SER A 225 -1.19 -8.67 -6.18
C SER A 225 -0.13 -8.14 -5.22
N SER A 226 1.01 -7.78 -5.77
CA SER A 226 2.16 -7.28 -5.02
C SER A 226 3.13 -6.57 -5.96
N LEU A 227 3.84 -5.58 -5.43
CA LEU A 227 5.06 -5.09 -6.07
C LEU A 227 6.05 -6.23 -6.28
N ALA A 228 6.76 -6.21 -7.40
CA ALA A 228 7.66 -7.28 -7.77
C ALA A 228 8.92 -6.79 -8.47
N GLU A 229 9.96 -7.62 -8.35
CA GLU A 229 11.17 -7.53 -9.15
C GLU A 229 11.51 -8.89 -9.72
N GLN A 230 11.80 -8.95 -11.01
CA GLN A 230 12.41 -10.12 -11.59
C GLN A 230 13.87 -9.86 -11.96
N VAL A 231 14.73 -10.79 -11.57
CA VAL A 231 16.12 -10.86 -12.01
C VAL A 231 16.26 -12.00 -13.01
N GLY A 232 16.69 -11.69 -14.21
CA GLY A 232 16.93 -12.69 -15.26
C GLY A 232 18.03 -13.69 -14.89
N SER A 233 18.04 -14.86 -15.54
CA SER A 233 19.09 -15.88 -15.34
C SER A 233 20.49 -15.40 -15.75
N ASP A 234 20.58 -14.32 -16.52
CA ASP A 234 21.83 -13.61 -16.85
C ASP A 234 22.37 -12.75 -15.69
N LEU A 235 21.59 -12.57 -14.61
CA LEU A 235 21.85 -11.74 -13.43
C LEU A 235 22.10 -10.26 -13.74
N THR A 236 21.76 -9.81 -14.95
CA THR A 236 21.96 -8.43 -15.43
C THR A 236 20.65 -7.76 -15.84
N THR A 237 19.71 -8.54 -16.34
CA THR A 237 18.37 -8.05 -16.67
C THR A 237 17.53 -7.99 -15.39
N VAL A 238 17.13 -6.78 -14.99
CA VAL A 238 16.28 -6.57 -13.82
C VAL A 238 15.08 -5.74 -14.22
N THR A 239 13.90 -6.16 -13.78
CA THR A 239 12.65 -5.45 -14.07
C THR A 239 11.87 -5.13 -12.80
N SER A 240 11.27 -3.93 -12.75
CA SER A 240 10.19 -3.58 -11.83
C SER A 240 8.87 -4.07 -12.40
N GLY A 241 8.01 -4.64 -11.59
CA GLY A 241 6.75 -5.21 -12.04
C GLY A 241 5.67 -5.24 -10.98
N ILE A 242 4.46 -5.57 -11.43
CA ILE A 242 3.34 -5.94 -10.56
C ILE A 242 3.07 -7.43 -10.76
N ALA A 243 3.19 -8.20 -9.67
CA ALA A 243 2.91 -9.63 -9.69
C ALA A 243 1.48 -9.92 -9.24
N VAL A 244 0.92 -11.01 -9.76
CA VAL A 244 -0.33 -11.59 -9.28
C VAL A 244 -0.11 -13.07 -8.99
N SER A 245 -0.25 -13.43 -7.72
CA SER A 245 -0.22 -14.81 -7.24
C SER A 245 -1.63 -15.38 -7.19
N ARG A 246 -1.80 -16.64 -7.59
CA ARG A 246 -3.10 -17.27 -7.77
C ARG A 246 -3.26 -18.49 -6.86
N SER A 247 -4.44 -18.61 -6.23
CA SER A 247 -4.82 -19.76 -5.40
C SER A 247 -6.12 -20.38 -5.93
N VAL A 248 -6.17 -21.72 -5.95
CA VAL A 248 -7.36 -22.52 -6.33
C VAL A 248 -7.94 -23.29 -5.15
N ASN A 249 -7.48 -23.02 -3.95
CA ASN A 249 -7.86 -23.78 -2.76
C ASN A 249 -8.32 -22.89 -1.59
N GLY A 250 -8.79 -21.67 -1.90
CA GLY A 250 -9.34 -20.74 -0.92
C GLY A 250 -8.26 -19.98 -0.15
N GLY A 251 -7.16 -19.63 -0.80
CA GLY A 251 -6.06 -18.84 -0.22
C GLY A 251 -5.12 -19.63 0.69
N ARG A 252 -5.20 -20.97 0.71
CA ARG A 252 -4.35 -21.80 1.59
C ARG A 252 -2.94 -22.00 1.06
N SER A 253 -2.77 -21.92 -0.25
CA SER A 253 -1.47 -21.90 -0.90
C SER A 253 -1.52 -21.13 -2.21
N TRP A 254 -0.38 -20.62 -2.62
CA TRP A 254 -0.15 -19.79 -3.79
C TRP A 254 0.97 -20.45 -4.61
N ASN A 255 0.67 -20.96 -5.77
CA ASN A 255 1.61 -21.80 -6.53
C ASN A 255 1.82 -21.32 -7.96
N ASP A 256 1.29 -20.16 -8.30
CA ASP A 256 1.25 -19.68 -9.66
C ASP A 256 1.28 -18.15 -9.64
N THR A 257 2.47 -17.58 -9.78
CA THR A 257 2.70 -16.14 -9.76
C THR A 257 3.14 -15.67 -11.14
N VAL A 258 2.46 -14.66 -11.67
CA VAL A 258 2.67 -14.09 -13.00
C VAL A 258 2.88 -12.58 -12.88
N LEU A 259 3.71 -11.98 -13.73
CA LEU A 259 3.76 -10.53 -13.86
C LEU A 259 2.56 -10.03 -14.69
N ALA A 260 1.75 -9.17 -14.09
CA ALA A 260 0.71 -8.41 -14.81
C ALA A 260 1.34 -7.38 -15.75
N VAL A 261 2.45 -6.80 -15.31
CA VAL A 261 3.25 -5.84 -16.07
C VAL A 261 4.70 -5.90 -15.60
N SER A 262 5.62 -5.56 -16.49
CA SER A 262 7.06 -5.55 -16.23
C SER A 262 7.72 -4.45 -17.07
N LYS A 263 8.58 -3.64 -16.44
CA LYS A 263 9.35 -2.56 -17.07
C LYS A 263 10.80 -2.58 -16.59
N GLY A 264 11.73 -2.08 -17.39
CA GLY A 264 13.15 -2.05 -17.02
C GLY A 264 13.37 -1.18 -15.77
N ILE A 265 13.96 -1.74 -14.73
CA ILE A 265 14.13 -1.07 -13.44
C ILE A 265 15.06 0.14 -13.47
N GLU A 266 15.94 0.24 -14.48
CA GLU A 266 16.84 1.39 -14.62
C GLU A 266 16.09 2.69 -14.93
N GLN A 267 14.90 2.58 -15.51
CA GLN A 267 14.10 3.71 -15.97
C GLN A 267 12.72 3.79 -15.34
N HIS A 268 12.20 2.68 -14.79
CA HIS A 268 10.85 2.60 -14.27
C HIS A 268 10.84 2.07 -12.84
N PHE A 269 10.00 2.69 -12.01
CA PHE A 269 9.62 2.17 -10.70
C PHE A 269 8.10 2.09 -10.64
N LEU A 270 7.57 0.87 -10.56
CA LEU A 270 6.14 0.62 -10.43
C LEU A 270 5.76 0.57 -8.96
N ASP A 271 4.67 1.23 -8.60
CA ASP A 271 4.32 1.48 -7.20
C ASP A 271 2.81 1.50 -6.98
N LYS A 272 2.39 1.15 -5.77
CA LYS A 272 1.02 1.31 -5.26
C LYS A 272 -0.03 0.75 -6.20
N GLU A 273 0.09 -0.52 -6.52
CA GLU A 273 -0.92 -1.20 -7.32
C GLU A 273 -2.22 -1.38 -6.53
N TRP A 274 -3.31 -1.51 -7.26
CA TRP A 274 -4.61 -1.92 -6.76
C TRP A 274 -5.25 -2.92 -7.71
N MET A 275 -5.96 -3.91 -7.15
CA MET A 275 -6.58 -4.98 -7.94
C MET A 275 -8.05 -5.15 -7.59
N SER A 276 -8.90 -5.24 -8.60
CA SER A 276 -10.28 -5.72 -8.51
C SER A 276 -10.43 -7.00 -9.31
N VAL A 277 -11.23 -7.94 -8.82
CA VAL A 277 -11.46 -9.22 -9.48
C VAL A 277 -12.95 -9.53 -9.58
N GLU A 278 -13.37 -10.02 -10.74
CA GLU A 278 -14.77 -10.42 -10.96
C GLU A 278 -14.85 -11.84 -11.56
N PRO A 279 -15.88 -12.61 -11.20
CA PRO A 279 -16.05 -13.93 -11.76
C PRO A 279 -16.43 -13.85 -13.24
N GLY A 280 -15.76 -14.65 -14.05
CA GLY A 280 -16.14 -14.83 -15.45
C GLY A 280 -17.45 -15.59 -15.64
N PRO A 281 -17.93 -15.66 -16.89
CA PRO A 281 -19.27 -16.21 -17.19
C PRO A 281 -19.42 -17.69 -16.87
N THR A 282 -18.35 -18.48 -16.87
CA THR A 282 -18.41 -19.92 -16.56
C THR A 282 -18.22 -20.22 -15.08
N GLY A 283 -17.64 -19.26 -14.33
CA GLY A 283 -17.24 -19.44 -12.93
C GLY A 283 -16.01 -20.35 -12.77
N ALA A 284 -15.31 -20.64 -13.87
CA ALA A 284 -14.00 -21.27 -13.85
C ALA A 284 -12.93 -20.22 -13.58
N ARG A 285 -11.76 -20.61 -13.06
CA ARG A 285 -10.67 -19.67 -12.81
C ARG A 285 -10.14 -19.03 -14.09
N ASP A 286 -10.11 -19.79 -15.16
CA ASP A 286 -9.54 -19.42 -16.45
C ASP A 286 -10.42 -18.48 -17.29
N ASP A 287 -11.53 -18.00 -16.73
CA ASP A 287 -12.33 -16.91 -17.28
C ASP A 287 -12.61 -15.80 -16.26
N ASP A 288 -12.03 -15.87 -15.05
CA ASP A 288 -12.06 -14.75 -14.11
C ASP A 288 -11.39 -13.52 -14.72
N VAL A 289 -11.99 -12.33 -14.50
CA VAL A 289 -11.45 -11.07 -15.00
C VAL A 289 -10.75 -10.32 -13.87
N LEU A 290 -9.54 -9.88 -14.14
CA LEU A 290 -8.71 -9.13 -13.20
C LEU A 290 -8.40 -7.76 -13.78
N HIS A 291 -8.56 -6.73 -12.97
CA HIS A 291 -8.25 -5.35 -13.27
C HIS A 291 -7.15 -4.89 -12.31
N VAL A 292 -6.05 -4.36 -12.83
CA VAL A 292 -4.94 -3.84 -12.02
C VAL A 292 -4.59 -2.43 -12.47
N THR A 293 -4.47 -1.52 -11.51
CA THR A 293 -3.91 -0.19 -11.69
C THR A 293 -2.65 -0.04 -10.86
N TYR A 294 -1.76 0.83 -11.28
CA TYR A 294 -0.51 1.14 -10.57
C TYR A 294 0.00 2.51 -10.99
N THR A 295 0.96 3.05 -10.24
CA THR A 295 1.72 4.23 -10.64
C THR A 295 3.03 3.78 -11.28
N ASP A 296 3.31 4.31 -12.47
CA ASP A 296 4.61 4.21 -13.12
C ASP A 296 5.39 5.52 -12.93
N PHE A 297 6.46 5.46 -12.18
CA PHE A 297 7.46 6.52 -12.13
C PHE A 297 8.51 6.24 -13.19
N ASP A 298 8.44 7.00 -14.30
CA ASP A 298 9.29 6.85 -15.48
C ASP A 298 10.35 7.96 -15.50
N PHE A 299 11.60 7.56 -15.43
CA PHE A 299 12.78 8.42 -15.44
C PHE A 299 13.49 8.43 -16.80
N SER A 300 12.95 7.74 -17.82
CA SER A 300 13.55 7.65 -19.16
C SER A 300 13.72 9.01 -19.84
N GLY A 301 12.89 9.98 -19.48
CA GLY A 301 12.98 11.35 -19.98
C GLY A 301 14.32 12.03 -19.70
N PHE A 302 14.98 11.73 -18.59
CA PHE A 302 16.33 12.27 -18.30
C PHE A 302 17.41 11.74 -19.24
N GLU A 303 17.16 10.65 -19.95
CA GLU A 303 18.01 10.12 -21.01
C GLU A 303 17.59 10.60 -22.41
N GLY A 304 16.59 11.48 -22.48
CA GLY A 304 16.05 11.99 -23.74
C GLY A 304 15.04 11.06 -24.41
N ALA A 305 14.57 10.04 -23.69
CA ALA A 305 13.55 9.09 -24.14
C ALA A 305 12.21 9.34 -23.41
N GLY A 306 11.19 8.55 -23.75
CA GLY A 306 9.88 8.60 -23.09
C GLY A 306 9.02 9.83 -23.44
N PRO A 307 7.84 9.93 -22.82
CA PRO A 307 6.85 10.97 -23.11
C PRO A 307 7.18 12.33 -22.49
N CYS A 308 8.09 12.40 -21.50
CA CYS A 308 8.47 13.62 -20.78
C CYS A 308 9.96 13.97 -20.99
N PRO A 309 10.38 14.48 -22.17
CA PRO A 309 11.79 14.71 -22.47
C PRO A 309 12.45 15.68 -21.48
N ASN A 310 13.60 15.28 -20.94
CA ASN A 310 14.42 15.98 -19.94
C ASN A 310 13.77 16.07 -18.55
N ASP A 311 12.75 15.26 -18.27
CA ASP A 311 12.06 15.27 -16.99
C ASP A 311 11.59 13.87 -16.57
N ALA A 312 11.13 13.71 -15.31
CA ALA A 312 10.44 12.52 -14.87
C ALA A 312 8.95 12.56 -15.26
N ARG A 313 8.33 11.39 -15.35
CA ARG A 313 6.90 11.20 -15.52
C ARG A 313 6.34 10.39 -14.37
N ALA A 314 5.21 10.79 -13.82
CA ALA A 314 4.36 9.93 -13.01
C ALA A 314 3.07 9.64 -13.79
N ALA A 315 2.68 8.36 -13.92
CA ALA A 315 1.48 7.98 -14.64
C ALA A 315 0.68 6.92 -13.87
N ILE A 316 -0.64 7.07 -13.83
CA ILE A 316 -1.53 5.98 -13.48
C ILE A 316 -1.75 5.14 -14.74
N GLU A 317 -1.42 3.87 -14.65
CA GLU A 317 -1.61 2.92 -15.72
C GLU A 317 -2.56 1.79 -15.28
N TYR A 318 -3.21 1.18 -16.25
CA TYR A 318 -4.18 0.11 -16.08
C TYR A 318 -3.88 -1.04 -17.02
N VAL A 319 -3.96 -2.26 -16.50
CA VAL A 319 -3.90 -3.50 -17.27
C VAL A 319 -5.03 -4.43 -16.82
N LYS A 320 -5.47 -5.33 -17.71
CA LYS A 320 -6.45 -6.37 -17.38
C LYS A 320 -6.06 -7.74 -17.89
N SER A 321 -6.62 -8.74 -17.26
CA SER A 321 -6.62 -10.14 -17.69
C SER A 321 -8.07 -10.63 -17.79
N GLU A 322 -8.36 -11.44 -18.81
CA GLU A 322 -9.67 -12.09 -19.01
C GLU A 322 -9.55 -13.63 -18.93
N ASP A 323 -8.42 -14.13 -18.44
CA ASP A 323 -8.10 -15.55 -18.36
C ASP A 323 -7.55 -15.97 -16.97
N GLY A 324 -8.09 -15.33 -15.93
CA GLY A 324 -7.71 -15.61 -14.55
C GLY A 324 -6.27 -15.23 -14.22
N GLY A 325 -5.73 -14.20 -14.86
CA GLY A 325 -4.39 -13.67 -14.62
C GLY A 325 -3.28 -14.41 -15.36
N ALA A 326 -3.60 -15.23 -16.38
CA ALA A 326 -2.57 -15.94 -17.15
C ALA A 326 -1.90 -15.03 -18.18
N THR A 327 -2.68 -14.18 -18.86
CA THR A 327 -2.17 -13.17 -19.79
C THR A 327 -2.75 -11.79 -19.50
N TRP A 328 -2.05 -10.74 -19.90
CA TRP A 328 -2.39 -9.37 -19.57
C TRP A 328 -2.31 -8.46 -20.78
N THR A 329 -3.18 -7.45 -20.82
CA THR A 329 -3.16 -6.41 -21.86
C THR A 329 -1.93 -5.51 -21.75
N ALA A 330 -1.62 -4.80 -22.82
CA ALA A 330 -0.70 -3.66 -22.74
C ALA A 330 -1.28 -2.57 -21.81
N PRO A 331 -0.43 -1.79 -21.11
CA PRO A 331 -0.87 -0.72 -20.24
C PRO A 331 -1.67 0.37 -20.97
N LEU A 332 -2.77 0.82 -20.36
CA LEU A 332 -3.53 2.01 -20.75
C LEU A 332 -3.25 3.13 -19.74
N VAL A 333 -2.85 4.30 -20.23
CA VAL A 333 -2.60 5.48 -19.39
C VAL A 333 -3.94 6.11 -18.98
N MET A 334 -4.20 6.15 -17.66
CA MET A 334 -5.37 6.82 -17.09
C MET A 334 -5.15 8.31 -16.90
N ASP A 335 -3.99 8.69 -16.40
CA ASP A 335 -3.55 10.08 -16.24
C ASP A 335 -2.03 10.12 -16.13
N GLU A 336 -1.43 11.25 -16.48
CA GLU A 336 0.02 11.42 -16.37
C GLU A 336 0.39 12.87 -16.06
N VAL A 337 1.54 13.06 -15.45
CA VAL A 337 2.15 14.36 -15.18
C VAL A 337 3.63 14.27 -15.49
N CYS A 338 4.12 15.20 -16.32
CA CYS A 338 5.53 15.45 -16.53
C CYS A 338 6.04 16.49 -15.52
N GLY A 339 7.23 16.27 -15.04
CA GLY A 339 7.89 17.17 -14.09
C GLY A 339 7.75 16.75 -12.64
N LEU A 340 8.76 17.17 -11.86
CA LEU A 340 8.82 16.88 -10.44
C LEU A 340 7.87 17.79 -9.61
N ASP A 341 7.14 18.68 -10.27
CA ASP A 341 6.26 19.67 -9.64
C ASP A 341 4.80 19.21 -9.48
N GLY A 342 4.45 18.11 -10.10
CA GLY A 342 3.16 17.45 -9.94
C GLY A 342 3.34 15.95 -9.94
N PHE A 343 2.32 15.20 -9.54
CA PHE A 343 2.29 13.75 -9.69
C PHE A 343 0.87 13.20 -9.61
N VAL A 344 0.71 11.96 -10.01
CA VAL A 344 -0.48 11.14 -9.83
C VAL A 344 -0.12 9.90 -9.03
N GLN A 345 -0.96 9.51 -8.06
CA GLN A 345 -0.66 8.39 -7.16
C GLN A 345 -1.93 7.81 -6.55
N GLY A 346 -1.79 6.66 -5.86
CA GLY A 346 -2.82 6.07 -5.01
C GLY A 346 -4.05 5.62 -5.80
N SER A 347 -3.83 5.05 -6.99
CA SER A 347 -4.95 4.58 -7.82
C SER A 347 -5.69 3.42 -7.16
N GLN A 348 -7.01 3.40 -7.38
CA GLN A 348 -7.89 2.29 -7.04
C GLN A 348 -8.74 1.92 -8.24
N VAL A 349 -8.94 0.63 -8.47
CA VAL A 349 -9.81 0.08 -9.50
C VAL A 349 -10.90 -0.77 -8.87
N GLU A 350 -12.13 -0.67 -9.41
CA GLU A 350 -13.25 -1.49 -8.98
C GLU A 350 -14.17 -1.80 -10.16
N HIS A 351 -14.57 -3.07 -10.30
CA HIS A 351 -15.58 -3.46 -11.28
C HIS A 351 -16.98 -3.04 -10.83
N GLY A 352 -17.82 -2.70 -11.78
CA GLY A 352 -19.17 -2.21 -11.54
C GLY A 352 -20.26 -3.22 -11.82
N LEU A 353 -21.28 -2.76 -12.55
CA LEU A 353 -22.36 -3.59 -13.08
C LEU A 353 -22.10 -3.85 -14.56
N ALA A 354 -22.42 -5.06 -15.02
CA ALA A 354 -22.10 -5.48 -16.39
C ALA A 354 -20.62 -5.21 -16.70
N ASP A 355 -20.32 -4.50 -17.76
CA ASP A 355 -18.96 -4.24 -18.24
C ASP A 355 -18.37 -2.92 -17.69
N ASP A 356 -18.97 -2.36 -16.63
CA ASP A 356 -18.45 -1.12 -16.01
C ASP A 356 -17.17 -1.38 -15.22
N VAL A 357 -16.16 -0.55 -15.42
CA VAL A 357 -14.94 -0.50 -14.61
C VAL A 357 -14.66 0.95 -14.23
N TYR A 358 -14.32 1.17 -12.97
CA TYR A 358 -13.99 2.49 -12.43
C TYR A 358 -12.54 2.52 -11.98
N VAL A 359 -11.82 3.58 -12.35
CA VAL A 359 -10.45 3.85 -11.87
C VAL A 359 -10.44 5.24 -11.26
N ALA A 360 -10.04 5.33 -9.98
CA ALA A 360 -9.88 6.59 -9.26
C ALA A 360 -8.44 6.78 -8.81
N TRP A 361 -7.98 8.03 -8.69
CA TRP A 361 -6.62 8.37 -8.27
C TRP A 361 -6.55 9.79 -7.73
N GLU A 362 -5.44 10.11 -7.06
CA GLU A 362 -5.08 11.47 -6.67
C GLU A 362 -4.24 12.14 -7.75
N ARG A 363 -4.50 13.42 -7.95
CA ARG A 363 -3.69 14.27 -8.82
C ARG A 363 -3.22 15.51 -8.09
N TYR A 364 -1.94 15.77 -8.20
CA TYR A 364 -1.29 17.01 -7.80
C TYR A 364 -0.94 17.81 -9.04
N SER A 365 -1.30 19.09 -9.06
CA SER A 365 -0.95 19.97 -10.18
C SER A 365 0.55 20.29 -10.20
N THR A 366 1.06 20.58 -11.40
CA THR A 366 2.47 20.95 -11.61
C THR A 366 2.86 22.27 -10.93
N ASP A 367 1.90 23.16 -10.70
CA ASP A 367 2.13 24.42 -9.96
C ASP A 367 2.02 24.25 -8.43
N GLY A 368 1.66 23.04 -7.98
CA GLY A 368 1.46 22.72 -6.56
C GLY A 368 0.28 23.44 -5.91
N ALA A 369 -0.56 24.12 -6.71
CA ALA A 369 -1.66 24.93 -6.21
C ALA A 369 -2.96 24.16 -6.02
N SER A 370 -3.12 23.03 -6.75
CA SER A 370 -4.31 22.19 -6.65
C SER A 370 -3.99 20.72 -6.47
N ARG A 371 -4.84 20.07 -5.70
CA ARG A 371 -4.86 18.63 -5.47
C ARG A 371 -6.29 18.17 -5.50
N ASP A 372 -6.57 17.12 -6.26
CA ASP A 372 -7.93 16.59 -6.39
C ASP A 372 -7.95 15.06 -6.53
N ILE A 373 -9.12 14.46 -6.25
CA ILE A 373 -9.43 13.08 -6.60
C ILE A 373 -10.13 13.08 -7.95
N ARG A 374 -9.66 12.20 -8.84
CA ARG A 374 -10.23 11.97 -10.15
C ARG A 374 -10.71 10.55 -10.32
N ILE A 375 -11.66 10.37 -11.24
CA ILE A 375 -12.19 9.06 -11.61
C ILE A 375 -12.46 9.00 -13.11
N ARG A 376 -12.20 7.84 -13.72
CA ARG A 376 -12.67 7.46 -15.06
C ARG A 376 -13.56 6.23 -14.98
N ARG A 377 -14.47 6.12 -15.94
CA ARG A 377 -15.33 4.94 -16.14
C ARG A 377 -15.08 4.32 -17.50
N SER A 378 -15.02 3.02 -17.54
CA SER A 378 -15.18 2.17 -18.72
C SER A 378 -16.60 1.61 -18.75
N THR A 379 -17.13 1.33 -19.94
CA THR A 379 -18.40 0.62 -20.19
C THR A 379 -18.20 -0.58 -21.12
N ASP A 380 -16.97 -0.98 -21.33
CA ASP A 380 -16.54 -2.04 -22.26
C ASP A 380 -15.48 -2.96 -21.59
N LEU A 381 -15.72 -3.29 -20.32
CA LEU A 381 -14.86 -4.17 -19.51
C LEU A 381 -13.39 -3.69 -19.46
N GLY A 382 -13.16 -2.37 -19.40
CA GLY A 382 -11.82 -1.79 -19.34
C GLY A 382 -11.08 -1.77 -20.67
N ALA A 383 -11.73 -2.01 -21.81
CA ALA A 383 -11.07 -1.88 -23.11
C ALA A 383 -10.79 -0.41 -23.46
N SER A 384 -11.65 0.50 -23.01
CA SER A 384 -11.44 1.95 -23.12
C SER A 384 -12.05 2.69 -21.91
N PHE A 385 -11.60 3.92 -21.67
CA PHE A 385 -12.09 4.75 -20.57
C PHE A 385 -12.53 6.13 -21.07
N GLY A 386 -13.66 6.62 -20.55
CA GLY A 386 -14.14 7.98 -20.78
C GLY A 386 -13.20 9.05 -20.17
N PRO A 387 -13.50 10.35 -20.37
CA PRO A 387 -12.72 11.43 -19.78
C PRO A 387 -12.77 11.40 -18.24
N PRO A 388 -11.75 11.96 -17.57
CA PRO A 388 -11.75 12.01 -16.11
C PRO A 388 -12.78 13.01 -15.57
N THR A 389 -13.41 12.66 -14.44
CA THR A 389 -14.29 13.53 -13.66
C THR A 389 -13.61 13.84 -12.33
N THR A 390 -13.63 15.09 -11.87
CA THR A 390 -13.17 15.48 -10.53
C THR A 390 -14.25 15.12 -9.50
N VAL A 391 -13.83 14.37 -8.48
CA VAL A 391 -14.70 13.95 -7.37
C VAL A 391 -14.73 14.99 -6.26
N ALA A 392 -13.56 15.41 -5.79
CA ALA A 392 -13.40 16.41 -4.73
C ALA A 392 -12.01 17.06 -4.79
N PRO A 393 -11.88 18.33 -4.37
CA PRO A 393 -10.58 18.87 -4.02
C PRO A 393 -10.05 18.20 -2.75
N LEU A 394 -8.74 18.13 -2.60
CA LEU A 394 -8.05 17.56 -1.45
C LEU A 394 -7.18 18.60 -0.74
N ALA A 395 -7.19 18.58 0.59
CA ALA A 395 -6.12 19.12 1.41
C ALA A 395 -5.38 17.95 2.05
N GLY A 396 -4.20 17.64 1.54
CA GLY A 396 -3.45 16.46 1.95
C GLY A 396 -3.17 16.38 3.45
N VAL A 397 -3.27 15.19 4.00
CA VAL A 397 -3.06 14.90 5.43
C VAL A 397 -1.82 14.11 5.64
N GLY A 398 -1.13 13.61 4.85
CA GLY A 398 -0.18 12.58 5.25
C GLY A 398 1.07 12.46 4.41
N ASP A 399 1.33 13.38 3.56
CA ASP A 399 2.54 13.33 2.76
C ASP A 399 3.78 13.44 3.64
N GLY A 400 4.51 12.34 3.74
CA GLY A 400 5.72 12.27 4.54
C GLY A 400 5.43 12.16 6.05
N PHE A 401 5.99 13.04 6.87
CA PHE A 401 5.89 13.00 8.33
C PHE A 401 4.82 13.97 8.88
N ALA A 402 3.73 14.15 8.15
CA ALA A 402 2.75 15.19 8.45
C ALA A 402 1.88 14.87 9.69
N LEU A 403 1.70 13.60 10.05
CA LEU A 403 0.92 13.22 11.22
C LEU A 403 1.70 13.36 12.52
N GLN A 404 0.98 13.69 13.61
CA GLN A 404 1.58 13.84 14.92
C GLN A 404 2.21 12.51 15.38
N GLY A 405 3.45 12.60 15.88
CA GLY A 405 4.29 11.45 16.14
C GLY A 405 5.34 11.22 15.05
N ASN A 406 5.41 12.11 14.07
CA ASN A 406 6.39 12.08 12.98
C ASN A 406 6.36 10.75 12.20
N PHE A 407 5.19 10.17 11.98
CA PHE A 407 5.10 9.02 11.11
C PHE A 407 4.42 9.39 9.78
N ARG A 408 4.79 8.67 8.75
CA ARG A 408 4.25 8.82 7.42
C ARG A 408 2.84 8.21 7.35
N SER A 409 1.94 8.92 6.71
CA SER A 409 0.67 8.38 6.23
C SER A 409 0.76 8.21 4.70
N GLY A 410 0.08 7.24 4.15
CA GLY A 410 0.06 6.96 2.70
C GLY A 410 -0.79 7.94 1.89
N PRO A 411 -1.11 7.58 0.64
CA PRO A 411 -2.01 8.35 -0.22
C PRO A 411 -3.32 8.69 0.50
N ASP A 412 -3.93 9.83 0.15
CA ASP A 412 -5.17 10.25 0.79
C ASP A 412 -6.39 9.47 0.29
N LEU A 413 -6.41 9.05 -0.99
CA LEU A 413 -7.45 8.17 -1.52
C LEU A 413 -7.27 6.75 -0.98
N GLN A 414 -8.28 6.25 -0.26
CA GLN A 414 -8.18 5.01 0.50
C GLN A 414 -9.28 3.99 0.17
N GLY A 415 -10.33 4.36 -0.54
CA GLY A 415 -11.40 3.42 -0.85
C GLY A 415 -12.29 3.80 -2.02
N LEU A 416 -12.47 2.84 -2.93
CA LEU A 416 -13.43 2.86 -4.03
C LEU A 416 -14.31 1.60 -3.90
N ALA A 417 -15.63 1.78 -3.92
CA ALA A 417 -16.56 0.67 -3.86
C ALA A 417 -17.78 0.91 -4.76
N VAL A 418 -18.37 -0.16 -5.28
CA VAL A 418 -19.59 -0.11 -6.10
C VAL A 418 -20.69 -0.97 -5.47
N ASP A 419 -21.90 -0.45 -5.37
CA ASP A 419 -23.06 -1.21 -4.88
C ASP A 419 -23.55 -2.17 -5.98
N ARG A 420 -23.08 -3.41 -5.93
CA ARG A 420 -23.51 -4.49 -6.84
C ARG A 420 -24.72 -5.27 -6.31
N THR A 421 -25.31 -4.83 -5.20
CA THR A 421 -26.51 -5.49 -4.63
C THR A 421 -27.74 -5.32 -5.51
N THR A 422 -28.82 -6.00 -5.16
CA THR A 422 -30.13 -5.86 -5.85
C THR A 422 -30.99 -4.74 -5.27
N GLY A 423 -30.47 -3.99 -4.29
CA GLY A 423 -31.20 -2.95 -3.58
C GLY A 423 -31.41 -1.65 -4.40
N SER A 424 -32.07 -0.69 -3.81
CA SER A 424 -32.39 0.61 -4.45
C SER A 424 -31.16 1.50 -4.70
N ARG A 425 -30.01 1.11 -4.22
CA ARG A 425 -28.74 1.80 -4.43
C ARG A 425 -27.82 1.12 -5.45
N ARG A 426 -28.31 0.05 -6.09
CA ARG A 426 -27.58 -0.70 -7.11
C ARG A 426 -26.95 0.25 -8.15
N GLY A 427 -25.66 0.05 -8.44
CA GLY A 427 -24.88 0.83 -9.40
C GLY A 427 -24.35 2.15 -8.86
N ARG A 428 -24.56 2.46 -7.58
CA ARG A 428 -23.89 3.63 -6.97
C ARG A 428 -22.41 3.38 -6.79
N VAL A 429 -21.64 4.43 -7.02
CA VAL A 429 -20.19 4.45 -6.81
C VAL A 429 -19.89 5.27 -5.56
N TYR A 430 -18.96 4.80 -4.76
CA TYR A 430 -18.60 5.37 -3.47
C TYR A 430 -17.08 5.55 -3.40
N LEU A 431 -16.66 6.70 -2.88
CA LEU A 431 -15.26 6.99 -2.61
C LEU A 431 -15.07 7.43 -1.16
N SER A 432 -13.96 7.01 -0.57
CA SER A 432 -13.52 7.49 0.73
C SER A 432 -12.04 7.87 0.70
N TRP A 433 -11.69 8.89 1.49
CA TRP A 433 -10.33 9.43 1.56
C TRP A 433 -10.09 10.08 2.91
N GLN A 434 -8.83 10.38 3.22
CA GLN A 434 -8.47 11.23 4.33
C GLN A 434 -8.27 12.68 3.85
N ASP A 435 -8.72 13.67 4.63
CA ASP A 435 -8.68 15.08 4.21
C ASP A 435 -8.45 16.02 5.39
N GLY A 436 -7.47 16.92 5.25
CA GLY A 436 -7.12 17.94 6.24
C GLY A 436 -7.77 19.30 6.03
N SER A 437 -8.74 19.44 5.12
CA SER A 437 -9.32 20.74 4.74
C SER A 437 -10.10 21.46 5.84
N ARG A 438 -10.63 20.72 6.81
CA ARG A 438 -11.60 21.28 7.77
C ARG A 438 -10.97 22.02 8.94
N ARG A 439 -9.80 21.60 9.39
CA ARG A 439 -9.13 22.22 10.52
C ARG A 439 -7.63 22.23 10.36
N THR A 440 -7.02 23.38 10.59
CA THR A 440 -5.58 23.55 10.57
C THR A 440 -5.12 24.33 11.79
N GLN A 441 -3.86 24.16 12.17
CA GLN A 441 -3.17 25.03 13.15
C GLN A 441 -1.79 25.41 12.63
N PRO A 442 -1.22 26.57 12.99
CA PRO A 442 0.15 26.89 12.68
C PRO A 442 1.11 25.83 13.25
N ASP A 443 2.00 25.31 12.43
CA ASP A 443 3.04 24.37 12.84
C ASP A 443 4.28 24.58 11.94
N PRO A 444 5.42 25.01 12.48
CA PRO A 444 6.63 25.24 11.69
C PRO A 444 7.22 23.96 11.10
N LEU A 445 6.81 22.79 11.57
CA LEU A 445 7.22 21.47 11.07
C LEU A 445 6.15 20.80 10.21
N GLY A 446 4.96 21.41 10.09
CA GLY A 446 3.86 20.90 9.31
C GLY A 446 3.93 21.35 7.85
N PHE A 447 3.53 20.48 6.93
CA PHE A 447 3.41 20.76 5.50
C PHE A 447 1.99 20.44 5.02
N CYS A 448 1.05 21.32 5.36
CA CYS A 448 -0.30 21.19 4.87
C CYS A 448 -0.64 22.35 3.95
N GLN A 449 -1.26 22.08 2.80
CA GLN A 449 -1.69 23.10 1.83
C GLN A 449 -0.55 24.02 1.36
N GLY A 450 0.71 23.52 1.37
CA GLY A 450 1.88 24.29 0.98
C GLY A 450 2.33 25.34 2.00
N GLU A 451 1.77 25.37 3.21
CA GLU A 451 2.09 26.29 4.29
C GLU A 451 2.65 25.55 5.50
N ALA A 452 3.34 26.27 6.39
CA ALA A 452 3.82 25.78 7.68
C ALA A 452 2.64 25.57 8.65
N ARG A 453 1.83 24.55 8.41
CA ARG A 453 0.60 24.23 9.14
C ARG A 453 0.46 22.74 9.36
N TYR A 454 -0.22 22.37 10.42
CA TYR A 454 -0.74 21.03 10.65
C TYR A 454 -2.20 20.97 10.22
N CYS A 455 -2.53 19.99 9.35
CA CYS A 455 -3.91 19.70 8.98
C CYS A 455 -4.36 18.46 9.73
N PHE A 456 -5.41 18.62 10.54
CA PHE A 456 -6.05 17.50 11.21
C PHE A 456 -6.83 16.67 10.20
N GLY A 457 -6.55 15.37 10.16
CA GLY A 457 -7.21 14.43 9.26
C GLY A 457 -8.62 14.09 9.67
N ASP A 458 -9.55 14.11 8.72
CA ASP A 458 -10.88 13.50 8.81
C ASP A 458 -11.01 12.37 7.78
N ALA A 459 -11.69 11.29 8.13
CA ALA A 459 -12.13 10.28 7.16
C ALA A 459 -13.35 10.81 6.40
N MET A 460 -13.20 11.02 5.09
CA MET A 460 -14.20 11.64 4.23
C MET A 460 -14.83 10.64 3.26
N PHE A 461 -16.00 10.99 2.76
CA PHE A 461 -16.79 10.14 1.87
C PHE A 461 -17.61 10.97 0.88
N SER A 462 -17.72 10.50 -0.35
CA SER A 462 -18.67 10.97 -1.34
C SER A 462 -19.30 9.81 -2.12
N ARG A 463 -20.42 10.09 -2.79
CA ARG A 463 -21.14 9.10 -3.59
C ARG A 463 -21.62 9.69 -4.89
N SER A 464 -21.65 8.85 -5.90
CA SER A 464 -22.31 9.07 -7.18
C SER A 464 -23.53 8.17 -7.33
N ALA A 465 -24.61 8.71 -7.89
CA ALA A 465 -25.81 7.95 -8.24
C ALA A 465 -26.01 7.78 -9.76
N ASP A 466 -25.08 8.30 -10.55
CA ASP A 466 -25.09 8.37 -12.01
C ASP A 466 -23.77 7.84 -12.61
N ALA A 467 -23.29 6.74 -12.02
CA ALA A 467 -22.12 6.01 -12.51
C ALA A 467 -20.84 6.88 -12.59
N GLY A 468 -20.61 7.74 -11.61
CA GLY A 468 -19.41 8.56 -11.50
C GLY A 468 -19.46 9.90 -12.22
N ALA A 469 -20.58 10.23 -12.89
CA ALA A 469 -20.70 11.49 -13.63
C ALA A 469 -20.80 12.72 -12.72
N THR A 470 -21.54 12.61 -11.60
CA THR A 470 -21.63 13.66 -10.58
C THR A 470 -21.48 13.10 -9.17
N TRP A 471 -21.04 13.95 -8.23
CA TRP A 471 -20.69 13.54 -6.89
C TRP A 471 -21.40 14.39 -5.84
N SER A 472 -21.77 13.75 -4.73
CA SER A 472 -22.36 14.46 -3.59
C SER A 472 -21.31 15.35 -2.89
N THR A 473 -21.77 16.40 -2.22
CA THR A 473 -20.90 17.11 -1.26
C THR A 473 -20.28 16.11 -0.28
N PRO A 474 -18.95 16.18 -0.04
CA PRO A 474 -18.27 15.29 0.90
C PRO A 474 -18.83 15.37 2.32
N VAL A 475 -18.96 14.22 2.97
CA VAL A 475 -19.38 14.07 4.37
C VAL A 475 -18.32 13.31 5.17
N ARG A 476 -18.24 13.57 6.48
CA ARG A 476 -17.34 12.82 7.37
C ARG A 476 -17.89 11.41 7.64
N ILE A 477 -17.01 10.44 7.65
CA ILE A 477 -17.27 9.08 8.14
C ILE A 477 -17.16 9.06 9.67
N ASN A 478 -16.11 9.67 10.21
CA ASN A 478 -15.91 9.82 11.65
C ASN A 478 -16.95 10.76 12.26
N ASN A 479 -17.47 10.40 13.41
CA ASN A 479 -18.59 11.11 14.10
C ASN A 479 -18.17 11.82 15.40
N ASP A 480 -16.86 12.04 15.60
CA ASP A 480 -16.35 12.85 16.71
C ASP A 480 -16.63 14.34 16.51
N ASP A 481 -16.40 15.14 17.54
CA ASP A 481 -16.56 16.59 17.50
C ASP A 481 -15.46 17.23 16.62
N PRO A 482 -15.80 17.82 15.46
CA PRO A 482 -14.82 18.42 14.56
C PRO A 482 -14.07 19.60 15.18
N ALA A 483 -14.58 20.20 16.27
CA ALA A 483 -13.92 21.30 16.93
C ALA A 483 -12.68 20.89 17.75
N ARG A 484 -12.52 19.59 18.03
CA ARG A 484 -11.42 19.11 18.88
C ARG A 484 -10.06 19.10 18.18
N GLY A 485 -10.00 18.96 16.85
CA GLY A 485 -8.75 18.78 16.10
C GLY A 485 -8.06 17.48 16.47
N ILE A 486 -8.63 16.40 16.01
CA ILE A 486 -8.19 15.03 16.23
C ILE A 486 -8.06 14.36 14.87
N ASP A 487 -7.04 13.54 14.68
CA ASP A 487 -6.79 12.85 13.42
C ASP A 487 -7.61 11.58 13.25
N GLN A 488 -8.16 11.40 12.06
CA GLN A 488 -8.62 10.15 11.51
C GLN A 488 -7.95 9.94 10.14
N PHE A 489 -7.47 8.73 9.88
CA PHE A 489 -6.67 8.41 8.70
C PHE A 489 -6.69 6.92 8.35
N HIS A 490 -6.16 6.54 7.18
CA HIS A 490 -6.10 5.18 6.61
C HIS A 490 -7.46 4.50 6.57
N ASN A 491 -8.45 5.18 6.01
CA ASN A 491 -9.82 4.66 5.91
C ASN A 491 -10.00 3.81 4.66
N ALA A 492 -10.35 2.53 4.81
CA ALA A 492 -10.82 1.67 3.73
C ALA A 492 -12.35 1.69 3.64
N LEU A 493 -12.92 1.22 2.52
CA LEU A 493 -14.35 1.24 2.26
C LEU A 493 -14.79 -0.02 1.52
N ASP A 494 -15.92 -0.60 1.94
CA ASP A 494 -16.60 -1.64 1.17
C ASP A 494 -18.12 -1.65 1.40
N VAL A 495 -18.85 -2.42 0.57
CA VAL A 495 -20.32 -2.55 0.54
C VAL A 495 -20.72 -3.99 0.80
N ASP A 496 -21.49 -4.24 1.85
CA ASP A 496 -22.01 -5.57 2.12
C ASP A 496 -23.23 -5.93 1.22
N ARG A 497 -23.58 -7.21 1.21
CA ARG A 497 -24.71 -7.73 0.42
C ARG A 497 -26.07 -7.08 0.69
N SER A 498 -26.20 -6.36 1.81
CA SER A 498 -27.41 -5.61 2.18
C SER A 498 -27.34 -4.15 1.71
N GLY A 499 -26.26 -3.76 1.03
CA GLY A 499 -25.98 -2.40 0.60
C GLY A 499 -25.61 -1.47 1.75
N ASN A 500 -25.17 -2.01 2.90
CA ASN A 500 -24.56 -1.20 3.94
C ASN A 500 -23.11 -0.90 3.56
N LEU A 501 -22.68 0.32 3.82
CA LEU A 501 -21.31 0.75 3.68
C LEU A 501 -20.57 0.50 4.98
N TRP A 502 -19.34 0.07 4.88
CA TRP A 502 -18.44 -0.16 5.99
C TRP A 502 -17.09 0.49 5.72
N SER A 503 -16.50 1.11 6.75
CA SER A 503 -15.18 1.72 6.66
C SER A 503 -14.40 1.46 7.93
N VAL A 504 -13.20 0.91 7.82
CA VAL A 504 -12.24 0.84 8.91
C VAL A 504 -11.31 2.04 8.81
N PHE A 505 -10.90 2.63 9.92
CA PHE A 505 -9.94 3.73 9.96
C PHE A 505 -9.26 3.82 11.33
N TYR A 506 -8.09 4.46 11.35
CA TYR A 506 -7.43 4.86 12.58
C TYR A 506 -8.02 6.16 13.12
N ASP A 507 -8.09 6.25 14.45
CA ASP A 507 -8.74 7.36 15.13
C ASP A 507 -8.03 7.68 16.46
N ARG A 508 -7.77 8.94 16.68
CA ARG A 508 -7.10 9.44 17.88
C ARG A 508 -8.05 10.13 18.87
N ARG A 509 -9.38 10.07 18.64
CA ARG A 509 -10.40 10.79 19.44
C ARG A 509 -10.36 10.52 20.94
N ARG A 510 -9.81 9.39 21.36
CA ARG A 510 -9.69 9.02 22.77
C ARG A 510 -8.39 9.50 23.42
N ASP A 511 -7.45 10.03 22.66
CA ASP A 511 -6.25 10.68 23.20
C ASP A 511 -6.33 12.21 22.99
N PRO A 512 -6.52 13.00 24.07
CA PRO A 512 -6.59 14.45 23.95
C PRO A 512 -5.28 15.10 23.44
N ARG A 513 -4.17 14.34 23.39
CA ARG A 513 -2.91 14.79 22.81
C ARG A 513 -2.78 14.47 21.33
N ASN A 514 -3.79 13.84 20.73
CA ASN A 514 -3.81 13.45 19.31
C ASN A 514 -2.61 12.58 18.91
N PHE A 515 -2.23 11.60 19.76
CA PHE A 515 -1.04 10.77 19.53
C PHE A 515 -1.35 9.27 19.48
N LEU A 516 -2.00 8.72 20.53
CA LEU A 516 -2.35 7.30 20.59
C LEU A 516 -3.53 6.98 19.67
N ILE A 517 -3.46 5.83 19.04
CA ILE A 517 -4.36 5.36 17.98
C ILE A 517 -5.29 4.28 18.50
N ASP A 518 -6.55 4.33 18.11
CA ASP A 518 -7.50 3.22 18.11
C ASP A 518 -7.91 2.90 16.66
N ALA A 519 -8.26 1.66 16.36
CA ALA A 519 -8.98 1.32 15.13
C ALA A 519 -10.48 1.40 15.36
N PHE A 520 -11.20 2.04 14.43
CA PHE A 520 -12.64 2.16 14.43
C PHE A 520 -13.25 1.56 13.17
N LEU A 521 -14.45 1.03 13.30
CA LEU A 521 -15.29 0.58 12.19
C LEU A 521 -16.51 1.48 12.11
N ALA A 522 -16.73 2.11 10.97
CA ALA A 522 -17.93 2.86 10.67
C ALA A 522 -18.90 2.05 9.82
N ARG A 523 -20.19 2.22 10.06
CA ARG A 523 -21.27 1.64 9.26
C ARG A 523 -22.28 2.69 8.85
N SER A 524 -22.71 2.63 7.58
CA SER A 524 -23.86 3.39 7.07
C SER A 524 -24.89 2.47 6.44
N THR A 525 -26.15 2.58 6.85
CA THR A 525 -27.28 1.83 6.29
C THR A 525 -28.10 2.63 5.28
N ASN A 526 -27.75 3.89 5.06
CA ASN A 526 -28.50 4.84 4.24
C ASN A 526 -27.71 5.42 3.06
N GLY A 527 -26.68 4.69 2.61
CA GLY A 527 -25.85 5.07 1.47
C GLY A 527 -24.90 6.22 1.75
N GLY A 528 -24.31 6.24 2.94
CA GLY A 528 -23.28 7.19 3.33
C GLY A 528 -23.83 8.56 3.79
N ARG A 529 -25.15 8.71 4.04
CA ARG A 529 -25.69 9.97 4.56
C ARG A 529 -25.36 10.19 6.03
N THR A 530 -25.37 9.12 6.81
CA THR A 530 -24.98 9.11 8.23
C THR A 530 -24.19 7.85 8.54
N TRP A 531 -23.31 7.95 9.55
CA TRP A 531 -22.41 6.90 9.96
C TRP A 531 -22.48 6.67 11.46
N SER A 532 -22.48 5.41 11.88
CA SER A 532 -22.26 4.98 13.26
C SER A 532 -20.84 4.43 13.36
N ASN A 533 -20.11 4.80 14.41
CA ASN A 533 -18.73 4.36 14.62
C ASN A 533 -18.64 3.46 15.85
N THR A 534 -17.94 2.35 15.72
CA THR A 534 -17.66 1.40 16.79
C THR A 534 -16.15 1.21 16.91
N ARG A 535 -15.60 1.32 18.11
CA ARG A 535 -14.21 1.02 18.37
C ARG A 535 -13.95 -0.49 18.22
N LEU A 536 -12.84 -0.86 17.60
CA LEU A 536 -12.39 -2.23 17.42
C LEU A 536 -11.30 -2.62 18.44
N THR A 537 -10.36 -1.71 18.69
CA THR A 537 -9.20 -1.95 19.57
C THR A 537 -9.61 -2.07 21.03
N ARG A 538 -9.00 -2.99 21.74
CA ARG A 538 -9.10 -3.06 23.21
C ARG A 538 -8.17 -2.06 23.87
N GLN A 539 -6.97 -1.89 23.33
CA GLN A 539 -5.93 -1.01 23.84
C GLN A 539 -5.48 -0.04 22.75
N ARG A 540 -5.28 1.21 23.13
CA ARG A 540 -4.65 2.21 22.25
C ARG A 540 -3.18 1.91 22.08
N PHE A 541 -2.62 2.27 20.95
CA PHE A 541 -1.23 2.04 20.64
C PHE A 541 -0.54 3.28 20.07
N ALA A 542 0.78 3.32 20.17
CA ALA A 542 1.59 4.36 19.58
C ALA A 542 1.77 4.11 18.06
N PRO A 543 1.98 5.16 17.24
CA PRO A 543 2.06 5.01 15.78
C PRO A 543 3.25 4.15 15.30
N VAL A 544 4.37 4.10 16.05
CA VAL A 544 5.59 3.39 15.63
C VAL A 544 6.35 2.81 16.80
N HIS A 545 7.17 1.81 16.54
CA HIS A 545 7.88 1.04 17.57
C HIS A 545 9.42 1.14 17.50
N PHE A 546 10.03 1.55 16.39
CA PHE A 546 11.49 1.67 16.22
C PHE A 546 12.31 0.37 16.42
N THR A 547 11.70 -0.79 16.32
CA THR A 547 12.36 -2.06 16.57
C THR A 547 12.80 -2.77 15.31
N ASP A 548 12.17 -2.47 14.19
CA ASP A 548 12.47 -3.10 12.91
C ASP A 548 13.78 -2.56 12.31
N LEU A 549 14.64 -3.45 11.87
CA LEU A 549 15.91 -3.12 11.22
C LEU A 549 15.80 -3.03 9.68
N VAL A 550 14.72 -3.50 9.12
CA VAL A 550 14.49 -3.64 7.68
C VAL A 550 13.63 -2.51 7.16
N VAL A 551 12.64 -2.08 7.93
CA VAL A 551 11.66 -1.06 7.55
C VAL A 551 12.01 0.28 8.21
N ASN A 552 11.59 1.38 7.58
CA ASN A 552 11.75 2.72 8.13
C ASN A 552 11.17 2.79 9.56
N PRO A 553 11.94 3.21 10.57
CA PRO A 553 11.49 3.24 11.97
C PRO A 553 10.33 4.21 12.25
N VAL A 554 9.97 5.07 11.31
CA VAL A 554 8.82 5.98 11.38
C VAL A 554 7.67 5.56 10.47
N TYR A 555 7.75 4.37 9.89
CA TYR A 555 6.72 3.79 9.05
C TYR A 555 5.84 2.81 9.83
N MET A 556 4.54 2.92 9.69
CA MET A 556 3.58 2.02 10.33
C MET A 556 2.65 1.35 9.32
N SER A 557 2.20 2.08 8.30
CA SER A 557 1.29 1.61 7.26
C SER A 557 0.96 2.75 6.30
N ASP A 558 0.43 2.42 5.13
CA ASP A 558 -0.17 3.37 4.19
C ASP A 558 -1.69 3.19 4.09
N TYR A 559 -2.22 2.00 4.41
CA TYR A 559 -3.65 1.70 4.34
C TYR A 559 -4.05 0.52 5.23
N ASN A 560 -5.35 0.38 5.46
CA ASN A 560 -6.00 -0.73 6.15
C ASN A 560 -6.92 -1.49 5.19
N GLY A 561 -7.33 -2.71 5.56
CA GLY A 561 -8.20 -3.56 4.77
C GLY A 561 -9.60 -3.72 5.37
N VAL A 562 -10.64 -3.69 4.52
CA VAL A 562 -12.00 -4.11 4.86
C VAL A 562 -12.62 -4.81 3.67
N ALA A 563 -13.27 -5.95 3.88
CA ALA A 563 -14.00 -6.65 2.83
C ALA A 563 -15.28 -7.28 3.33
N ALA A 564 -16.34 -7.17 2.52
CA ALA A 564 -17.56 -7.95 2.63
C ALA A 564 -17.42 -9.29 1.89
N ASP A 565 -18.32 -10.24 2.18
CA ASP A 565 -18.38 -11.51 1.43
C ASP A 565 -18.86 -11.26 -0.01
N THR A 566 -17.96 -11.33 -0.97
CA THR A 566 -18.24 -11.09 -2.40
C THR A 566 -19.16 -12.14 -2.99
N THR A 567 -19.23 -13.36 -2.43
CA THR A 567 -20.22 -14.39 -2.84
C THR A 567 -21.62 -14.09 -2.34
N GLY A 568 -21.78 -13.09 -1.48
CA GLY A 568 -23.05 -12.70 -0.88
C GLY A 568 -23.68 -13.76 0.04
N SER A 569 -22.92 -14.77 0.46
CA SER A 569 -23.44 -15.84 1.33
C SER A 569 -23.48 -15.42 2.81
N ARG A 570 -22.73 -14.39 3.19
CA ARG A 570 -22.62 -13.86 4.55
C ARG A 570 -22.94 -12.36 4.60
N ALA A 571 -23.46 -11.91 5.73
CA ALA A 571 -23.62 -10.48 6.00
C ALA A 571 -22.43 -9.96 6.81
N GLY A 572 -22.16 -8.63 6.70
CA GLY A 572 -21.11 -7.95 7.45
C GLY A 572 -19.78 -7.90 6.74
N VAL A 573 -18.74 -7.63 7.49
CA VAL A 573 -17.38 -7.41 6.97
C VAL A 573 -16.32 -8.04 7.86
N ILE A 574 -15.13 -8.25 7.29
CA ILE A 574 -13.88 -8.46 7.99
C ILE A 574 -13.05 -7.20 7.80
N ALA A 575 -12.58 -6.60 8.88
CA ALA A 575 -11.65 -5.47 8.90
C ALA A 575 -10.30 -5.93 9.44
N ALA A 576 -9.20 -5.45 8.86
CA ALA A 576 -7.83 -5.74 9.29
C ALA A 576 -7.01 -4.45 9.36
N TRP A 577 -6.09 -4.37 10.32
CA TRP A 577 -5.23 -3.20 10.54
C TRP A 577 -3.91 -3.58 11.21
N GLY A 578 -2.87 -2.74 11.04
CA GLY A 578 -1.62 -2.86 11.79
C GLY A 578 -1.78 -2.28 13.21
N ASP A 579 -1.27 -2.97 14.22
CA ASP A 579 -1.46 -2.64 15.64
C ASP A 579 -0.20 -2.86 16.47
N ASN A 580 0.21 -1.85 17.19
CA ASN A 580 1.39 -1.83 18.06
C ASN A 580 1.12 -2.19 19.53
N SER A 581 -0.11 -2.52 19.89
CA SER A 581 -0.51 -2.67 21.30
C SER A 581 0.21 -3.80 22.03
N ARG A 582 0.83 -4.72 21.28
CA ARG A 582 1.55 -5.88 21.82
C ARG A 582 3.07 -5.74 21.86
N GLY A 583 3.58 -4.57 21.48
CA GLY A 583 5.01 -4.28 21.58
C GLY A 583 5.75 -4.25 20.23
N ASP A 584 5.22 -4.87 19.20
CA ASP A 584 5.62 -4.83 17.79
C ASP A 584 4.38 -4.68 16.91
N PRO A 585 4.49 -4.07 15.73
CA PRO A 585 3.38 -3.98 14.78
C PRO A 585 2.95 -5.36 14.28
N ASN A 586 1.75 -5.77 14.66
CA ASN A 586 1.12 -7.01 14.22
C ASN A 586 -0.18 -6.70 13.46
N VAL A 587 -0.63 -7.62 12.62
CA VAL A 587 -1.94 -7.52 12.00
C VAL A 587 -3.01 -8.04 12.95
N LEU A 588 -3.95 -7.15 13.27
CA LEU A 588 -5.18 -7.48 13.99
C LEU A 588 -6.37 -7.46 13.03
N TYR A 589 -7.42 -8.19 13.35
CA TYR A 589 -8.65 -8.20 12.59
C TYR A 589 -9.89 -8.21 13.48
N ALA A 590 -11.01 -7.78 12.93
CA ALA A 590 -12.32 -7.93 13.52
C ALA A 590 -13.34 -8.32 12.45
N ARG A 591 -14.28 -9.18 12.82
CA ARG A 591 -15.43 -9.54 12.00
C ARG A 591 -16.70 -8.95 12.61
N ARG A 592 -17.55 -8.38 11.75
CA ARG A 592 -18.87 -7.82 12.14
C ARG A 592 -19.98 -8.33 11.24
#